data_8147539289c52f612b7bb671ab4a9fef
#
_entry.id   8147539289c52f612b7bb671ab4a9fef
#
_cell.length_a   1.000
_cell.length_b   1.000
_cell.length_c   1.000
_cell.angle_alpha   90.00
_cell.angle_beta   90.00
_cell.angle_gamma   90.00
#
_symmetry.space_group_name_H-M   'P 1'
#
loop_
_entity.id
_entity.type
_entity.pdbx_description
1 polymer ?
#
loop_
_entity_poly.entity_id
_entity_poly.type
_entity_poly.pdbx_seq_one_letter_code
_entity_poly.pdbx_strand_id
1 'polypeptide(L)'
;DYAAMDAVCTFLLFQKFENALVKNDRLYGVYKDILLPACRFLTDIQDIGVPFDKERLQTSSVLMQTQIDEAIEKLYTYPAIKEFEHNQGKDFNPNSTMQLRGLLFDFLGLKPTGKKTGTGAHSTDAEVLKELAEHHEVPQLVLDIRQKVKIKSTYLDKIYPQLDRDSRLRTGFNLHGTTSGRLSSSGKMNMQQIPRDNPIVKGCIKAAPGKKIVAMDLTTAEVYCAAVLANDKALMEVFQSGGNFHSNIAKIVLANDKALMGVFESGGNFHSSIAKIVFNLPCEADEVAEKFSTQRQMAKAVTFGIMYGAGPKKISEQVTKDSGEYFSMRQASEVIKDYFEQFHGLKKWLDDNKRFIQDNGFIYSHFGRKRRLPNVFSEDKGIASHEVRSGINFLVQSIASDVNLIGAVQAHNKIQEAGYADKMRIFALVHDSVLAEVDEDLIDTYQFILRACIQEDRGISIPNCPIGCDFDIGDDYSFGKFEKKYG
;
A
#
# COMPACT_ATOMS: atom_id res chain seq x y z
N ASP A 1 -0.64 -22.63 41.43
CA ASP A 1 0.75 -22.81 40.98
C ASP A 1 0.95 -22.79 39.47
N TYR A 2 -0.10 -22.93 38.65
CA TYR A 2 0.02 -22.83 37.19
C TYR A 2 0.57 -21.43 36.75
N ALA A 3 0.00 -20.35 37.27
CA ALA A 3 0.46 -19.00 36.96
C ALA A 3 1.92 -18.72 37.39
N ALA A 4 2.35 -19.30 38.52
CA ALA A 4 3.72 -19.20 38.96
C ALA A 4 4.69 -19.94 38.01
N MET A 5 4.29 -21.10 37.50
CA MET A 5 5.07 -21.86 36.53
C MET A 5 5.17 -21.11 35.20
N ASP A 6 4.09 -20.48 34.73
CA ASP A 6 4.11 -19.66 33.52
C ASP A 6 5.10 -18.47 33.65
N ALA A 7 5.10 -17.81 34.81
CA ALA A 7 6.04 -16.72 35.08
C ALA A 7 7.50 -17.20 35.06
N VAL A 8 7.78 -18.35 35.71
CA VAL A 8 9.14 -18.93 35.73
C VAL A 8 9.57 -19.34 34.32
N CYS A 9 8.71 -20.04 33.56
CA CYS A 9 9.01 -20.44 32.19
C CYS A 9 9.26 -19.22 31.29
N THR A 10 8.45 -18.19 31.40
CA THR A 10 8.61 -16.94 30.65
C THR A 10 9.96 -16.26 30.98
N PHE A 11 10.33 -16.21 32.25
CA PHE A 11 11.61 -15.64 32.69
C PHE A 11 12.81 -16.45 32.16
N LEU A 12 12.77 -17.78 32.23
CA LEU A 12 13.83 -18.64 31.69
C LEU A 12 13.96 -18.51 30.16
N LEU A 13 12.83 -18.39 29.45
CA LEU A 13 12.81 -18.12 28.01
C LEU A 13 13.41 -16.75 27.70
N PHE A 14 13.06 -15.71 28.46
CA PHE A 14 13.64 -14.40 28.33
C PHE A 14 15.16 -14.44 28.46
N GLN A 15 15.69 -15.04 29.53
CA GLN A 15 17.13 -15.18 29.74
C GLN A 15 17.83 -15.90 28.57
N LYS A 16 17.21 -16.97 28.08
CA LYS A 16 17.76 -17.73 26.94
C LYS A 16 17.80 -16.91 25.66
N PHE A 17 16.72 -16.18 25.36
CA PHE A 17 16.65 -15.34 24.16
C PHE A 17 17.53 -14.10 24.28
N GLU A 18 17.57 -13.45 25.42
CA GLU A 18 18.46 -12.31 25.66
C GLU A 18 19.93 -12.69 25.44
N ASN A 19 20.39 -13.81 26.04
CA ASN A 19 21.73 -14.34 25.82
C ASN A 19 22.03 -14.66 24.34
N ALA A 20 21.04 -15.05 23.56
CA ALA A 20 21.19 -15.27 22.13
C ALA A 20 21.21 -13.96 21.32
N LEU A 21 20.42 -12.99 21.71
CA LEU A 21 20.32 -11.68 21.04
C LEU A 21 21.59 -10.84 21.28
N VAL A 22 22.10 -10.79 22.53
CA VAL A 22 23.30 -10.03 22.89
C VAL A 22 24.53 -10.47 22.11
N LYS A 23 24.56 -11.72 21.62
CA LYS A 23 25.62 -12.22 20.73
C LYS A 23 25.59 -11.66 19.31
N ASN A 24 24.53 -10.94 18.96
CA ASN A 24 24.35 -10.35 17.64
C ASN A 24 23.90 -8.88 17.78
N ASP A 25 24.85 -7.96 17.75
CA ASP A 25 24.63 -6.52 17.98
C ASP A 25 23.51 -5.95 17.10
N ARG A 26 23.43 -6.39 15.84
CA ARG A 26 22.37 -5.91 14.91
C ARG A 26 20.97 -6.32 15.37
N LEU A 27 20.78 -7.58 15.76
CA LEU A 27 19.49 -8.06 16.24
C LEU A 27 19.16 -7.49 17.62
N TYR A 28 20.15 -7.33 18.47
CA TYR A 28 19.98 -6.71 19.78
C TYR A 28 19.57 -5.24 19.66
N GLY A 29 20.20 -4.49 18.75
CA GLY A 29 19.79 -3.11 18.43
C GLY A 29 18.34 -3.03 17.96
N VAL A 30 17.91 -3.88 17.01
CA VAL A 30 16.50 -3.94 16.58
C VAL A 30 15.56 -4.19 17.76
N TYR A 31 15.89 -5.15 18.62
CA TYR A 31 15.07 -5.48 19.79
C TYR A 31 14.96 -4.30 20.76
N LYS A 32 16.09 -3.72 21.15
CA LYS A 32 16.18 -2.69 22.19
C LYS A 32 15.67 -1.32 21.70
N ASP A 33 16.10 -0.92 20.50
CA ASP A 33 15.96 0.47 20.04
C ASP A 33 14.73 0.66 19.14
N ILE A 34 14.16 -0.42 18.58
CA ILE A 34 12.98 -0.37 17.73
C ILE A 34 11.79 -1.10 18.36
N LEU A 35 11.94 -2.41 18.66
CA LEU A 35 10.80 -3.23 19.03
C LEU A 35 10.26 -2.91 20.44
N LEU A 36 11.10 -2.74 21.43
CA LEU A 36 10.66 -2.40 22.80
C LEU A 36 9.96 -1.04 22.89
N PRO A 37 10.52 0.07 22.33
CA PRO A 37 9.80 1.33 22.27
C PRO A 37 8.49 1.22 21.48
N ALA A 38 8.49 0.50 20.34
CA ALA A 38 7.31 0.28 19.55
C ALA A 38 6.22 -0.53 20.28
N CYS A 39 6.58 -1.52 21.10
CA CYS A 39 5.59 -2.25 21.91
C CYS A 39 4.81 -1.31 22.84
N ARG A 40 5.50 -0.40 23.53
CA ARG A 40 4.85 0.60 24.41
C ARG A 40 3.91 1.51 23.61
N PHE A 41 4.46 2.10 22.56
CA PHE A 41 3.69 2.97 21.66
C PHE A 41 2.45 2.27 21.10
N LEU A 42 2.58 1.02 20.64
CA LEU A 42 1.44 0.26 20.10
C LEU A 42 0.39 -0.06 21.17
N THR A 43 0.80 -0.27 22.42
CA THR A 43 -0.15 -0.41 23.53
C THR A 43 -0.97 0.86 23.71
N ASP A 44 -0.31 2.02 23.74
CA ASP A 44 -0.96 3.32 23.91
C ASP A 44 -1.95 3.61 22.77
N ILE A 45 -1.55 3.40 21.50
CA ILE A 45 -2.45 3.67 20.36
C ILE A 45 -3.61 2.67 20.28
N GLN A 46 -3.43 1.43 20.76
CA GLN A 46 -4.52 0.46 20.87
C GLN A 46 -5.53 0.89 21.94
N ASP A 47 -5.07 1.45 23.07
CA ASP A 47 -5.94 1.99 24.10
C ASP A 47 -6.66 3.26 23.66
N ILE A 48 -6.01 4.13 22.91
CA ILE A 48 -6.65 5.29 22.26
C ILE A 48 -7.78 4.82 21.34
N GLY A 49 -7.51 3.85 20.46
CA GLY A 49 -8.47 3.31 19.50
C GLY A 49 -8.83 4.28 18.37
N VAL A 50 -9.35 3.72 17.30
CA VAL A 50 -9.75 4.45 16.08
C VAL A 50 -11.10 5.12 16.29
N PRO A 51 -11.25 6.44 16.10
CA PRO A 51 -12.52 7.14 16.29
C PRO A 51 -13.48 6.86 15.13
N PHE A 52 -14.73 6.48 15.44
CA PHE A 52 -15.78 6.24 14.46
C PHE A 52 -17.04 7.07 14.75
N ASP A 53 -17.65 7.59 13.70
CA ASP A 53 -19.00 8.16 13.73
C ASP A 53 -20.04 7.03 13.63
N LYS A 54 -20.72 6.73 14.75
CA LYS A 54 -21.72 5.64 14.81
C LYS A 54 -22.93 5.88 13.91
N GLU A 55 -23.39 7.12 13.84
CA GLU A 55 -24.54 7.48 13.01
C GLU A 55 -24.20 7.35 11.52
N ARG A 56 -23.02 7.84 11.14
CA ARG A 56 -22.53 7.70 9.77
C ARG A 56 -22.29 6.23 9.37
N LEU A 57 -21.84 5.37 10.28
CA LEU A 57 -21.75 3.92 10.02
C LEU A 57 -23.11 3.31 9.70
N GLN A 58 -24.16 3.65 10.47
CA GLN A 58 -25.49 3.13 10.25
C GLN A 58 -26.10 3.66 8.95
N THR A 59 -26.05 4.97 8.72
CA THR A 59 -26.58 5.59 7.49
C THR A 59 -25.85 5.09 6.26
N SER A 60 -24.52 4.91 6.33
CA SER A 60 -23.72 4.34 5.24
C SER A 60 -24.07 2.87 4.98
N SER A 61 -24.40 2.08 6.01
CA SER A 61 -24.82 0.70 5.83
C SER A 61 -26.19 0.62 5.12
N VAL A 62 -27.14 1.47 5.47
CA VAL A 62 -28.44 1.59 4.77
C VAL A 62 -28.24 2.03 3.33
N LEU A 63 -27.47 3.08 3.10
CA LEU A 63 -27.16 3.57 1.75
C LEU A 63 -26.53 2.45 0.89
N MET A 64 -25.60 1.70 1.49
CA MET A 64 -24.94 0.59 0.77
C MET A 64 -25.92 -0.54 0.43
N GLN A 65 -26.89 -0.83 1.33
CA GLN A 65 -27.95 -1.79 1.04
C GLN A 65 -28.81 -1.35 -0.14
N THR A 66 -29.28 -0.09 -0.14
CA THR A 66 -30.05 0.46 -1.28
C THR A 66 -29.29 0.30 -2.59
N GLN A 67 -27.99 0.64 -2.60
CA GLN A 67 -27.16 0.50 -3.81
C GLN A 67 -26.93 -0.96 -4.24
N ILE A 68 -26.94 -1.91 -3.29
CA ILE A 68 -26.88 -3.35 -3.59
C ILE A 68 -28.19 -3.78 -4.24
N ASP A 69 -29.32 -3.39 -3.68
CA ASP A 69 -30.66 -3.75 -4.16
C ASP A 69 -30.88 -3.21 -5.59
N GLU A 70 -30.55 -1.94 -5.85
CA GLU A 70 -30.57 -1.33 -7.18
C GLU A 70 -29.68 -2.09 -8.19
N ALA A 71 -28.47 -2.50 -7.77
CA ALA A 71 -27.57 -3.25 -8.63
C ALA A 71 -28.07 -4.67 -8.91
N ILE A 72 -28.74 -5.29 -7.96
CA ILE A 72 -29.43 -6.59 -8.14
C ILE A 72 -30.61 -6.43 -9.07
N GLU A 73 -31.46 -5.41 -8.89
CA GLU A 73 -32.58 -5.13 -9.81
C GLU A 73 -32.06 -4.95 -11.24
N LYS A 74 -31.00 -4.19 -11.43
CA LYS A 74 -30.36 -4.04 -12.74
C LYS A 74 -29.85 -5.37 -13.29
N LEU A 75 -29.27 -6.24 -12.46
CA LEU A 75 -28.84 -7.58 -12.89
C LEU A 75 -30.04 -8.41 -13.41
N TYR A 76 -31.18 -8.32 -12.73
CA TYR A 76 -32.41 -9.04 -13.13
C TYR A 76 -33.13 -8.46 -14.37
N THR A 77 -32.68 -7.32 -14.90
CA THR A 77 -33.17 -6.87 -16.24
C THR A 77 -32.66 -7.77 -17.37
N TYR A 78 -31.62 -8.56 -17.14
CA TYR A 78 -31.06 -9.51 -18.11
C TYR A 78 -31.88 -10.82 -18.10
N PRO A 79 -32.59 -11.16 -19.19
CA PRO A 79 -33.41 -12.38 -19.25
C PRO A 79 -32.64 -13.65 -18.91
N ALA A 80 -31.36 -13.70 -19.29
CA ALA A 80 -30.46 -14.81 -19.03
C ALA A 80 -30.35 -15.19 -17.53
N ILE A 81 -30.55 -14.24 -16.61
CA ILE A 81 -30.50 -14.51 -15.16
C ILE A 81 -31.74 -15.35 -14.77
N LYS A 82 -32.94 -14.94 -15.19
CA LYS A 82 -34.18 -15.66 -14.90
C LYS A 82 -34.21 -17.04 -15.54
N GLU A 83 -33.71 -17.15 -16.77
CA GLU A 83 -33.59 -18.43 -17.46
C GLU A 83 -32.61 -19.36 -16.77
N PHE A 84 -31.47 -18.83 -16.28
CA PHE A 84 -30.53 -19.60 -15.50
C PHE A 84 -31.11 -20.09 -14.18
N GLU A 85 -31.88 -19.25 -13.46
CA GLU A 85 -32.57 -19.64 -12.23
C GLU A 85 -33.59 -20.75 -12.50
N HIS A 86 -34.38 -20.60 -13.55
CA HIS A 86 -35.34 -21.61 -13.95
C HIS A 86 -34.68 -22.97 -14.22
N ASN A 87 -33.56 -22.95 -14.96
CA ASN A 87 -32.82 -24.16 -15.29
C ASN A 87 -32.12 -24.80 -14.05
N GLN A 88 -31.74 -23.99 -13.06
CA GLN A 88 -31.10 -24.47 -11.82
C GLN A 88 -32.13 -24.82 -10.73
N GLY A 89 -33.40 -24.40 -10.86
CA GLY A 89 -34.45 -24.59 -9.84
C GLY A 89 -34.18 -23.84 -8.52
N LYS A 90 -33.40 -22.74 -8.56
CA LYS A 90 -33.07 -21.93 -7.40
C LYS A 90 -32.62 -20.52 -7.80
N ASP A 91 -32.77 -19.56 -6.87
CA ASP A 91 -32.38 -18.18 -7.05
C ASP A 91 -30.86 -18.03 -7.28
N PHE A 92 -30.51 -17.10 -8.14
CA PHE A 92 -29.09 -16.78 -8.41
C PHE A 92 -28.49 -15.91 -7.32
N ASN A 93 -27.42 -16.40 -6.73
CA ASN A 93 -26.63 -15.63 -5.76
C ASN A 93 -25.32 -15.15 -6.41
N PRO A 94 -25.17 -13.84 -6.71
CA PRO A 94 -23.96 -13.30 -7.34
C PRO A 94 -22.69 -13.49 -6.49
N ASN A 95 -22.82 -13.77 -5.17
CA ASN A 95 -21.70 -14.09 -4.30
C ASN A 95 -21.28 -15.58 -4.35
N SER A 96 -22.12 -16.45 -4.89
CA SER A 96 -21.80 -17.87 -5.05
C SER A 96 -20.82 -18.09 -6.20
N THR A 97 -19.59 -18.50 -5.91
CA THR A 97 -18.58 -18.78 -6.94
C THR A 97 -18.97 -19.96 -7.85
N MET A 98 -19.73 -20.91 -7.33
CA MET A 98 -20.21 -22.07 -8.08
C MET A 98 -21.29 -21.68 -9.07
N GLN A 99 -22.34 -20.96 -8.60
CA GLN A 99 -23.41 -20.49 -9.48
C GLN A 99 -22.90 -19.51 -10.54
N LEU A 100 -21.99 -18.61 -10.14
CA LEU A 100 -21.41 -17.65 -11.06
C LEU A 100 -20.59 -18.33 -12.17
N ARG A 101 -19.86 -19.40 -11.87
CA ARG A 101 -19.18 -20.20 -12.91
C ARG A 101 -20.17 -20.80 -13.90
N GLY A 102 -21.22 -21.45 -13.38
CA GLY A 102 -22.28 -22.00 -14.23
C GLY A 102 -22.94 -20.95 -15.10
N LEU A 103 -23.27 -19.78 -14.54
CA LEU A 103 -23.83 -18.68 -15.31
C LEU A 103 -22.88 -18.18 -16.41
N LEU A 104 -21.63 -17.86 -16.05
CA LEU A 104 -20.71 -17.21 -17.00
C LEU A 104 -20.19 -18.16 -18.08
N PHE A 105 -19.77 -19.37 -17.71
CA PHE A 105 -19.06 -20.26 -18.62
C PHE A 105 -19.98 -21.29 -19.28
N ASP A 106 -20.91 -21.86 -18.51
CA ASP A 106 -21.77 -22.92 -19.02
C ASP A 106 -23.06 -22.37 -19.68
N PHE A 107 -23.63 -21.29 -19.14
CA PHE A 107 -24.89 -20.74 -19.63
C PHE A 107 -24.70 -19.60 -20.63
N LEU A 108 -23.92 -18.57 -20.29
CA LEU A 108 -23.60 -17.45 -21.18
C LEU A 108 -22.49 -17.78 -22.20
N GLY A 109 -21.81 -18.90 -22.07
CA GLY A 109 -20.80 -19.38 -23.01
C GLY A 109 -19.55 -18.48 -23.09
N LEU A 110 -19.27 -17.68 -22.04
CA LEU A 110 -18.09 -16.83 -22.01
C LEU A 110 -16.82 -17.68 -21.91
N LYS A 111 -15.77 -17.29 -22.66
CA LYS A 111 -14.52 -18.02 -22.68
C LYS A 111 -13.76 -17.83 -21.37
N PRO A 112 -13.39 -18.92 -20.64
CA PRO A 112 -12.60 -18.78 -19.42
C PRO A 112 -11.22 -18.16 -19.73
N THR A 113 -10.75 -17.25 -18.85
CA THR A 113 -9.47 -16.54 -18.99
C THR A 113 -8.23 -17.43 -18.76
N GLY A 114 -8.43 -18.72 -18.46
CA GLY A 114 -7.34 -19.65 -18.13
C GLY A 114 -6.90 -19.65 -16.67
N LYS A 115 -7.26 -18.63 -15.87
CA LYS A 115 -6.96 -18.58 -14.44
C LYS A 115 -7.78 -19.60 -13.66
N LYS A 116 -7.09 -20.41 -12.83
CA LYS A 116 -7.73 -21.47 -12.03
C LYS A 116 -7.58 -21.22 -10.53
N THR A 117 -8.51 -21.72 -9.75
CA THR A 117 -8.43 -21.79 -8.28
C THR A 117 -7.46 -22.87 -7.84
N GLY A 118 -7.08 -22.89 -6.57
CA GLY A 118 -6.25 -23.98 -6.00
C GLY A 118 -6.86 -25.37 -6.13
N THR A 119 -8.19 -25.49 -6.35
CA THR A 119 -8.91 -26.76 -6.61
C THR A 119 -9.02 -27.09 -8.10
N GLY A 120 -8.39 -26.30 -9.00
CA GLY A 120 -8.38 -26.54 -10.44
C GLY A 120 -9.61 -25.99 -11.19
N ALA A 121 -10.62 -25.45 -10.53
CA ALA A 121 -11.79 -24.85 -11.16
C ALA A 121 -11.48 -23.46 -11.75
N HIS A 122 -12.21 -23.02 -12.79
CA HIS A 122 -12.06 -21.68 -13.34
C HIS A 122 -12.33 -20.60 -12.27
N SER A 123 -11.43 -19.62 -12.17
CA SER A 123 -11.59 -18.52 -11.23
C SER A 123 -12.72 -17.57 -11.67
N THR A 124 -13.38 -16.97 -10.68
CA THR A 124 -14.36 -15.86 -10.85
C THR A 124 -14.00 -14.71 -9.91
N ASP A 125 -12.70 -14.50 -9.70
CA ASP A 125 -12.20 -13.38 -8.90
C ASP A 125 -12.38 -12.04 -9.65
N ALA A 126 -12.07 -10.95 -8.97
CA ALA A 126 -12.28 -9.61 -9.50
C ALA A 126 -11.49 -9.34 -10.79
N GLU A 127 -10.31 -9.96 -10.95
CA GLU A 127 -9.47 -9.80 -12.15
C GLU A 127 -10.12 -10.49 -13.35
N VAL A 128 -10.57 -11.73 -13.16
CA VAL A 128 -11.30 -12.49 -14.20
C VAL A 128 -12.60 -11.80 -14.58
N LEU A 129 -13.36 -11.29 -13.59
CA LEU A 129 -14.61 -10.58 -13.89
C LEU A 129 -14.36 -9.28 -14.67
N LYS A 130 -13.29 -8.55 -14.39
CA LYS A 130 -12.91 -7.36 -15.18
C LYS A 130 -12.58 -7.70 -16.63
N GLU A 131 -11.83 -8.77 -16.87
CA GLU A 131 -11.50 -9.23 -18.22
C GLU A 131 -12.76 -9.68 -18.98
N LEU A 132 -13.65 -10.43 -18.32
CA LEU A 132 -14.91 -10.86 -18.92
C LEU A 132 -15.90 -9.71 -19.16
N ALA A 133 -15.80 -8.61 -18.42
CA ALA A 133 -16.61 -7.42 -18.59
C ALA A 133 -16.38 -6.71 -19.94
N GLU A 134 -15.24 -6.93 -20.59
CA GLU A 134 -14.97 -6.45 -21.94
C GLU A 134 -15.85 -7.14 -23.00
N HIS A 135 -16.41 -8.31 -22.68
CA HIS A 135 -17.19 -9.14 -23.59
C HIS A 135 -18.68 -9.23 -23.25
N HIS A 136 -19.06 -8.94 -21.99
CA HIS A 136 -20.45 -9.00 -21.53
C HIS A 136 -20.65 -8.13 -20.29
N GLU A 137 -21.83 -7.49 -20.14
CA GLU A 137 -22.09 -6.56 -19.02
C GLU A 137 -22.33 -7.27 -17.67
N VAL A 138 -22.83 -8.50 -17.65
CA VAL A 138 -23.13 -9.26 -16.43
C VAL A 138 -21.91 -9.40 -15.50
N PRO A 139 -20.69 -9.74 -15.96
CA PRO A 139 -19.51 -9.75 -15.11
C PRO A 139 -19.25 -8.44 -14.37
N GLN A 140 -19.42 -7.28 -15.03
CA GLN A 140 -19.26 -5.97 -14.39
C GLN A 140 -20.29 -5.73 -13.30
N LEU A 141 -21.57 -6.05 -13.56
CA LEU A 141 -22.63 -5.92 -12.56
C LEU A 141 -22.39 -6.80 -11.34
N VAL A 142 -21.98 -8.06 -11.56
CA VAL A 142 -21.63 -8.98 -10.46
C VAL A 142 -20.43 -8.45 -9.68
N LEU A 143 -19.42 -7.89 -10.34
CA LEU A 143 -18.25 -7.28 -9.69
C LEU A 143 -18.68 -6.11 -8.79
N ASP A 144 -19.53 -5.23 -9.29
CA ASP A 144 -20.06 -4.07 -8.57
C ASP A 144 -20.89 -4.49 -7.34
N ILE A 145 -21.75 -5.50 -7.48
CA ILE A 145 -22.52 -6.08 -6.37
C ILE A 145 -21.57 -6.65 -5.31
N ARG A 146 -20.62 -7.48 -5.71
CA ARG A 146 -19.65 -8.09 -4.78
C ARG A 146 -18.81 -7.07 -4.03
N GLN A 147 -18.39 -5.99 -4.70
CA GLN A 147 -17.65 -4.91 -4.05
C GLN A 147 -18.50 -4.20 -2.98
N LYS A 148 -19.77 -3.86 -3.31
CA LYS A 148 -20.68 -3.22 -2.37
C LYS A 148 -21.03 -4.12 -1.20
N VAL A 149 -21.33 -5.40 -1.45
CA VAL A 149 -21.57 -6.41 -0.39
C VAL A 149 -20.37 -6.54 0.53
N LYS A 150 -19.14 -6.58 -0.03
CA LYS A 150 -17.92 -6.64 0.77
C LYS A 150 -17.76 -5.39 1.66
N ILE A 151 -18.00 -4.19 1.10
CA ILE A 151 -17.92 -2.94 1.87
C ILE A 151 -18.91 -2.98 3.03
N LYS A 152 -20.16 -3.31 2.77
CA LYS A 152 -21.20 -3.39 3.79
C LYS A 152 -20.85 -4.43 4.86
N SER A 153 -20.70 -5.70 4.47
CA SER A 153 -20.57 -6.81 5.42
C SER A 153 -19.22 -6.85 6.16
N THR A 154 -18.12 -6.47 5.50
CA THR A 154 -16.78 -6.58 6.09
C THR A 154 -16.43 -5.37 6.94
N TYR A 155 -16.94 -4.19 6.61
CA TYR A 155 -16.60 -2.94 7.29
C TYR A 155 -17.81 -2.36 8.04
N LEU A 156 -18.84 -1.90 7.38
CA LEU A 156 -19.90 -1.13 8.02
C LEU A 156 -20.66 -1.95 9.10
N ASP A 157 -21.19 -3.10 8.73
CA ASP A 157 -21.98 -3.95 9.63
C ASP A 157 -21.09 -4.62 10.71
N LYS A 158 -19.83 -4.93 10.37
CA LYS A 158 -18.93 -5.59 11.31
C LYS A 158 -18.34 -4.64 12.34
N ILE A 159 -18.07 -3.39 11.98
CA ILE A 159 -17.44 -2.39 12.86
C ILE A 159 -18.42 -1.94 13.93
N TYR A 160 -19.65 -1.60 13.55
CA TYR A 160 -20.63 -0.99 14.43
C TYR A 160 -20.82 -1.72 15.78
N PRO A 161 -21.09 -3.04 15.82
CA PRO A 161 -21.29 -3.77 17.08
C PRO A 161 -20.00 -3.96 17.90
N GLN A 162 -18.84 -3.63 17.35
CA GLN A 162 -17.55 -3.79 18.01
C GLN A 162 -17.00 -2.49 18.59
N LEU A 163 -17.72 -1.38 18.37
CA LEU A 163 -17.34 -0.09 18.95
C LEU A 163 -17.53 -0.10 20.45
N ASP A 164 -16.57 0.47 21.16
CA ASP A 164 -16.66 0.68 22.58
C ASP A 164 -17.61 1.86 22.90
N ARG A 165 -17.88 2.13 24.21
CA ARG A 165 -18.81 3.17 24.62
C ARG A 165 -18.45 4.57 24.14
N ASP A 166 -17.16 4.83 23.98
CA ASP A 166 -16.59 6.08 23.48
C ASP A 166 -16.58 6.21 21.96
N SER A 167 -17.28 5.33 21.25
CA SER A 167 -17.32 5.27 19.78
C SER A 167 -15.97 4.96 19.12
N ARG A 168 -15.04 4.32 19.84
CA ARG A 168 -13.74 3.93 19.30
C ARG A 168 -13.66 2.43 19.07
N LEU A 169 -12.93 2.05 18.04
CA LEU A 169 -12.60 0.67 17.74
C LEU A 169 -11.18 0.37 18.21
N ARG A 170 -11.06 -0.46 19.22
CA ARG A 170 -9.76 -0.95 19.69
C ARG A 170 -9.40 -2.23 18.96
N THR A 171 -8.32 -2.16 18.18
CA THR A 171 -7.82 -3.28 17.37
C THR A 171 -6.32 -3.45 17.55
N GLY A 172 -5.82 -4.67 17.31
CA GLY A 172 -4.42 -5.02 17.56
C GLY A 172 -3.50 -4.62 16.41
N PHE A 173 -2.29 -4.17 16.75
CA PHE A 173 -1.18 -4.01 15.84
C PHE A 173 -0.06 -4.98 16.21
N ASN A 174 0.54 -5.65 15.21
CA ASN A 174 1.58 -6.65 15.42
C ASN A 174 2.89 -6.24 14.74
N LEU A 175 3.98 -6.31 15.49
CA LEU A 175 5.35 -6.03 15.01
C LEU A 175 5.96 -7.21 14.23
N HIS A 176 5.39 -8.41 14.34
CA HIS A 176 5.96 -9.66 13.82
C HIS A 176 5.14 -10.31 12.69
N GLY A 177 4.05 -9.66 12.27
CA GLY A 177 3.09 -10.25 11.31
C GLY A 177 3.54 -10.22 9.85
N THR A 178 4.66 -9.56 9.53
CA THR A 178 5.20 -9.47 8.17
C THR A 178 6.68 -9.79 8.11
N THR A 179 7.13 -10.27 6.96
CA THR A 179 8.55 -10.56 6.73
C THR A 179 9.40 -9.33 6.45
N SER A 180 8.77 -8.19 6.13
CA SER A 180 9.43 -6.91 5.87
C SER A 180 9.63 -6.04 7.11
N GLY A 181 9.02 -6.40 8.26
CA GLY A 181 8.98 -5.56 9.44
C GLY A 181 7.87 -4.50 9.42
N ARG A 182 7.05 -4.45 8.34
CA ARG A 182 5.83 -3.63 8.31
C ARG A 182 4.87 -4.12 9.39
N LEU A 183 4.15 -3.19 9.99
CA LEU A 183 3.08 -3.54 10.93
C LEU A 183 2.00 -4.34 10.22
N SER A 184 1.46 -5.33 10.90
CA SER A 184 0.19 -5.95 10.54
C SER A 184 -0.85 -5.61 11.60
N SER A 185 -2.11 -5.72 11.24
CA SER A 185 -3.21 -5.47 12.17
C SER A 185 -4.02 -6.76 12.34
N SER A 186 -4.51 -6.98 13.56
CA SER A 186 -5.29 -8.16 13.93
C SER A 186 -6.44 -7.79 14.86
N GLY A 187 -7.28 -8.75 15.24
CA GLY A 187 -8.39 -8.53 16.14
C GLY A 187 -9.67 -8.12 15.45
N LYS A 188 -10.38 -7.15 16.03
CA LYS A 188 -11.73 -6.76 15.61
C LYS A 188 -11.80 -6.32 14.14
N MET A 189 -10.80 -5.58 13.69
CA MET A 189 -10.65 -5.12 12.30
C MET A 189 -9.18 -5.04 11.90
N ASN A 190 -8.86 -5.43 10.68
CA ASN A 190 -7.54 -5.24 10.11
C ASN A 190 -7.43 -3.85 9.47
N MET A 191 -6.78 -2.90 10.16
CA MET A 191 -6.61 -1.51 9.69
C MET A 191 -5.81 -1.44 8.38
N GLN A 192 -4.92 -2.38 8.12
CA GLN A 192 -4.13 -2.44 6.88
C GLN A 192 -4.98 -2.85 5.65
N GLN A 193 -6.22 -3.32 5.86
CA GLN A 193 -7.12 -3.74 4.78
C GLN A 193 -8.23 -2.72 4.49
N ILE A 194 -8.25 -1.56 5.14
CA ILE A 194 -9.19 -0.48 4.80
C ILE A 194 -8.99 -0.12 3.32
N PRO A 195 -10.07 -0.14 2.50
CA PRO A 195 -9.95 0.16 1.09
C PRO A 195 -9.38 1.56 0.85
N ARG A 196 -8.27 1.63 0.09
CA ARG A 196 -7.53 2.88 -0.12
C ARG A 196 -8.40 3.98 -0.72
N ASP A 197 -9.24 3.62 -1.69
CA ASP A 197 -10.02 4.57 -2.50
C ASP A 197 -11.53 4.53 -2.19
N ASN A 198 -11.93 4.03 -0.99
CA ASN A 198 -13.32 3.97 -0.62
C ASN A 198 -13.69 5.05 0.41
N PRO A 199 -14.36 6.14 -0.02
CA PRO A 199 -14.71 7.25 0.85
C PRO A 199 -15.77 6.88 1.89
N ILE A 200 -16.64 5.90 1.65
CA ILE A 200 -17.68 5.49 2.62
C ILE A 200 -17.05 4.98 3.91
N VAL A 201 -16.12 4.02 3.82
CA VAL A 201 -15.47 3.44 5.01
C VAL A 201 -14.57 4.48 5.70
N LYS A 202 -13.78 5.21 4.90
CA LYS A 202 -12.88 6.25 5.43
C LYS A 202 -13.65 7.41 6.06
N GLY A 203 -14.76 7.83 5.47
CA GLY A 203 -15.60 8.89 6.01
C GLY A 203 -16.25 8.56 7.34
N CYS A 204 -16.37 7.27 7.69
CA CYS A 204 -16.83 6.85 9.00
C CYS A 204 -15.76 6.99 10.11
N ILE A 205 -14.47 7.12 9.76
CA ILE A 205 -13.39 7.43 10.72
C ILE A 205 -13.34 8.95 10.85
N LYS A 206 -13.92 9.47 11.91
CA LYS A 206 -14.19 10.90 12.08
C LYS A 206 -13.68 11.42 13.42
N ALA A 207 -13.10 12.61 13.40
CA ALA A 207 -12.62 13.28 14.60
C ALA A 207 -13.77 13.72 15.52
N ALA A 208 -13.49 13.82 16.82
CA ALA A 208 -14.38 14.45 17.78
C ALA A 208 -14.55 15.96 17.50
N PRO A 209 -15.64 16.59 17.96
CA PRO A 209 -15.81 18.03 17.82
C PRO A 209 -14.60 18.83 18.33
N GLY A 210 -14.16 19.83 17.56
CA GLY A 210 -12.97 20.65 17.86
C GLY A 210 -11.63 20.01 17.51
N LYS A 211 -11.66 18.83 16.87
CA LYS A 211 -10.47 18.12 16.42
C LYS A 211 -10.56 17.81 14.92
N LYS A 212 -9.42 17.49 14.31
CA LYS A 212 -9.30 17.00 12.93
C LYS A 212 -8.58 15.66 12.88
N ILE A 213 -8.89 14.89 11.85
CA ILE A 213 -8.03 13.78 11.42
C ILE A 213 -6.87 14.35 10.65
N VAL A 214 -5.67 14.02 11.07
CA VAL A 214 -4.42 14.36 10.37
C VAL A 214 -3.76 13.06 9.95
N ALA A 215 -3.55 12.89 8.65
CA ALA A 215 -2.80 11.77 8.08
C ALA A 215 -1.48 12.29 7.52
N MET A 216 -0.38 11.68 7.93
CA MET A 216 0.93 11.89 7.31
C MET A 216 1.27 10.68 6.46
N ASP A 217 1.62 10.90 5.20
CA ASP A 217 2.11 9.87 4.27
C ASP A 217 3.56 10.15 3.89
N LEU A 218 4.39 9.09 3.86
CA LEU A 218 5.74 9.17 3.32
C LEU A 218 5.73 9.26 1.80
N THR A 219 6.37 10.27 1.26
CA THR A 219 6.43 10.49 -0.19
C THR A 219 7.61 9.75 -0.80
N THR A 220 7.35 8.79 -1.68
CA THR A 220 8.38 8.03 -2.43
C THR A 220 9.48 7.41 -1.56
N ALA A 221 9.14 7.02 -0.32
CA ALA A 221 10.09 6.59 0.69
C ALA A 221 10.99 5.41 0.23
N GLU A 222 10.41 4.42 -0.45
CA GLU A 222 11.16 3.24 -0.89
C GLU A 222 12.24 3.61 -1.92
N VAL A 223 11.95 4.54 -2.83
CA VAL A 223 12.91 5.03 -3.84
C VAL A 223 13.98 5.91 -3.21
N TYR A 224 13.57 6.75 -2.25
CA TYR A 224 14.48 7.56 -1.46
C TYR A 224 15.50 6.68 -0.70
N CYS A 225 15.02 5.66 -0.01
CA CYS A 225 15.87 4.69 0.67
C CYS A 225 16.81 3.96 -0.29
N ALA A 226 16.33 3.57 -1.49
CA ALA A 226 17.15 2.92 -2.49
C ALA A 226 18.26 3.83 -3.00
N ALA A 227 17.99 5.12 -3.23
CA ALA A 227 18.99 6.11 -3.65
C ALA A 227 20.13 6.22 -2.63
N VAL A 228 19.78 6.32 -1.35
CA VAL A 228 20.75 6.41 -0.24
C VAL A 228 21.55 5.13 -0.10
N LEU A 229 20.90 3.96 -0.06
CA LEU A 229 21.57 2.66 0.08
C LEU A 229 22.51 2.33 -1.08
N ALA A 230 22.13 2.70 -2.29
CA ALA A 230 22.94 2.52 -3.49
C ALA A 230 24.07 3.55 -3.58
N ASN A 231 24.06 4.59 -2.76
CA ASN A 231 24.92 5.78 -2.90
C ASN A 231 24.97 6.28 -4.34
N ASP A 232 23.80 6.29 -5.00
CA ASP A 232 23.66 6.68 -6.40
C ASP A 232 23.46 8.19 -6.50
N LYS A 233 24.52 8.90 -6.87
CA LYS A 233 24.54 10.37 -6.92
C LYS A 233 23.48 10.92 -7.88
N ALA A 234 23.34 10.32 -9.06
CA ALA A 234 22.37 10.76 -10.04
C ALA A 234 20.93 10.61 -9.51
N LEU A 235 20.65 9.51 -8.83
CA LEU A 235 19.34 9.28 -8.21
C LEU A 235 19.09 10.22 -7.01
N MET A 236 20.13 10.54 -6.22
CA MET A 236 20.02 11.54 -5.14
C MET A 236 19.77 12.95 -5.68
N GLU A 237 20.45 13.35 -6.76
CA GLU A 237 20.26 14.64 -7.43
C GLU A 237 18.83 14.82 -7.91
N VAL A 238 18.15 13.75 -8.34
CA VAL A 238 16.72 13.79 -8.69
C VAL A 238 15.86 14.26 -7.51
N PHE A 239 16.15 13.82 -6.30
CA PHE A 239 15.46 14.30 -5.10
C PHE A 239 15.82 15.74 -4.75
N GLN A 240 17.09 16.10 -4.85
CA GLN A 240 17.61 17.44 -4.51
C GLN A 240 17.15 18.53 -5.49
N SER A 241 16.88 18.19 -6.74
CA SER A 241 16.42 19.14 -7.77
C SER A 241 15.00 19.66 -7.51
N GLY A 242 14.29 19.11 -6.53
CA GLY A 242 12.92 19.48 -6.20
C GLY A 242 11.90 18.99 -7.23
N GLY A 243 10.61 19.26 -6.98
CA GLY A 243 9.53 18.85 -7.86
C GLY A 243 9.16 17.35 -7.72
N ASN A 244 8.40 16.84 -8.68
CA ASN A 244 7.92 15.46 -8.64
C ASN A 244 9.05 14.48 -9.01
N PHE A 245 9.41 13.61 -8.06
CA PHE A 245 10.48 12.61 -8.24
C PHE A 245 10.34 11.80 -9.52
N HIS A 246 9.16 11.26 -9.81
CA HIS A 246 8.93 10.46 -11.01
C HIS A 246 9.09 11.29 -12.30
N SER A 247 8.83 12.60 -12.20
CA SER A 247 9.07 13.54 -13.28
C SER A 247 10.55 13.70 -13.59
N ASN A 248 11.35 13.84 -12.54
CA ASN A 248 12.79 14.00 -12.70
C ASN A 248 13.48 12.73 -13.22
N ILE A 249 13.07 11.56 -12.75
CA ILE A 249 13.56 10.26 -13.26
C ILE A 249 13.33 10.14 -14.76
N ALA A 250 12.12 10.46 -15.21
CA ALA A 250 11.83 10.32 -16.63
C ALA A 250 12.57 11.36 -17.48
N LYS A 251 12.87 12.57 -16.97
CA LYS A 251 13.79 13.54 -17.64
C LYS A 251 15.13 12.89 -17.93
N ILE A 252 15.70 12.23 -16.94
CA ILE A 252 17.02 11.62 -17.02
C ILE A 252 17.03 10.42 -17.99
N VAL A 253 16.04 9.53 -17.86
CA VAL A 253 15.95 8.32 -18.71
C VAL A 253 15.68 8.63 -20.18
N LEU A 254 15.00 9.75 -20.45
CA LEU A 254 14.60 10.14 -21.79
C LEU A 254 15.43 11.31 -22.37
N ALA A 255 16.52 11.72 -21.69
CA ALA A 255 17.38 12.83 -22.07
C ALA A 255 18.01 12.73 -23.48
N ASN A 256 18.00 11.53 -24.09
CA ASN A 256 18.45 11.32 -25.47
C ASN A 256 17.42 11.71 -26.54
N ASP A 257 16.20 12.06 -26.15
CA ASP A 257 15.14 12.51 -27.06
C ASP A 257 14.96 14.03 -27.01
N LYS A 258 15.41 14.72 -28.06
CA LYS A 258 15.36 16.19 -28.17
C LYS A 258 13.93 16.75 -28.15
N ALA A 259 12.94 15.99 -28.58
CA ALA A 259 11.54 16.40 -28.54
C ALA A 259 11.00 16.45 -27.09
N LEU A 260 11.49 15.56 -26.25
CA LEU A 260 11.20 15.48 -24.83
C LEU A 260 11.84 16.62 -24.02
N MET A 261 13.06 17.06 -24.41
CA MET A 261 13.74 18.15 -23.70
C MET A 261 12.99 19.49 -23.82
N GLY A 262 12.39 19.80 -24.96
CA GLY A 262 11.61 21.03 -25.16
C GLY A 262 10.37 21.15 -24.26
N VAL A 263 9.83 20.02 -23.79
CA VAL A 263 8.66 19.98 -22.88
C VAL A 263 9.05 20.35 -21.44
N PHE A 264 10.29 20.10 -21.04
CA PHE A 264 10.77 20.39 -19.68
C PHE A 264 11.08 21.85 -19.44
N GLU A 265 11.45 22.55 -20.49
CA GLU A 265 11.74 24.00 -20.44
C GLU A 265 10.46 24.82 -20.24
N SER A 266 9.28 24.23 -20.53
CA SER A 266 7.97 24.89 -20.40
C SER A 266 7.31 24.79 -19.02
N GLY A 267 7.90 24.07 -18.03
CA GLY A 267 7.43 24.04 -16.63
C GLY A 267 6.17 23.23 -16.32
N GLY A 268 5.69 22.38 -17.25
CA GLY A 268 4.48 21.57 -17.09
C GLY A 268 4.61 20.34 -16.20
N ASN A 269 3.48 19.73 -15.81
CA ASN A 269 3.42 18.49 -15.03
C ASN A 269 3.99 17.32 -15.83
N PHE A 270 5.10 16.80 -15.38
CA PHE A 270 5.95 15.86 -16.13
C PHE A 270 5.28 14.55 -16.57
N HIS A 271 4.56 13.84 -15.66
CA HIS A 271 3.89 12.60 -16.08
C HIS A 271 2.88 12.85 -17.19
N SER A 272 2.29 14.03 -17.16
CA SER A 272 1.42 14.52 -18.20
C SER A 272 2.17 14.77 -19.50
N SER A 273 3.35 15.36 -19.42
CA SER A 273 4.18 15.66 -20.58
C SER A 273 4.76 14.41 -21.23
N ILE A 274 5.20 13.46 -20.44
CA ILE A 274 5.66 12.14 -20.96
C ILE A 274 4.51 11.37 -21.59
N ALA A 275 3.35 11.32 -20.93
CA ALA A 275 2.20 10.66 -21.53
C ALA A 275 1.82 11.31 -22.86
N LYS A 276 1.85 12.66 -22.94
CA LYS A 276 1.60 13.39 -24.18
C LYS A 276 2.52 12.95 -25.32
N ILE A 277 3.82 12.76 -25.04
CA ILE A 277 4.83 12.45 -26.07
C ILE A 277 4.88 10.93 -26.39
N VAL A 278 4.97 10.08 -25.36
CA VAL A 278 5.06 8.62 -25.55
C VAL A 278 3.80 8.09 -26.22
N PHE A 279 2.63 8.66 -25.91
CA PHE A 279 1.35 8.25 -26.49
C PHE A 279 0.80 9.21 -27.54
N ASN A 280 1.60 10.21 -27.97
CA ASN A 280 1.21 11.22 -28.95
C ASN A 280 -0.16 11.87 -28.68
N LEU A 281 -0.40 12.28 -27.41
CA LEU A 281 -1.70 12.74 -26.96
C LEU A 281 -2.02 14.15 -27.47
N PRO A 282 -3.23 14.41 -27.96
CA PRO A 282 -3.64 15.68 -28.56
C PRO A 282 -4.11 16.72 -27.51
N CYS A 283 -3.34 16.90 -26.42
CA CYS A 283 -3.71 17.82 -25.34
C CYS A 283 -2.47 18.46 -24.70
N GLU A 284 -2.64 19.51 -23.89
CA GLU A 284 -1.54 20.12 -23.13
C GLU A 284 -1.17 19.28 -21.89
N ALA A 285 0.07 19.46 -21.41
CA ALA A 285 0.63 18.64 -20.33
C ALA A 285 -0.17 18.73 -19.01
N ASP A 286 -0.76 19.86 -18.70
CA ASP A 286 -1.56 20.07 -17.49
C ASP A 286 -2.89 19.31 -17.53
N GLU A 287 -3.42 19.08 -18.73
CA GLU A 287 -4.67 18.34 -18.93
C GLU A 287 -4.49 16.81 -18.88
N VAL A 288 -3.26 16.30 -19.02
CA VAL A 288 -2.97 14.86 -19.04
C VAL A 288 -3.30 14.19 -17.71
N ALA A 289 -3.10 14.88 -16.58
CA ALA A 289 -3.42 14.33 -15.27
C ALA A 289 -4.92 14.02 -15.12
N GLU A 290 -5.75 14.81 -15.76
CA GLU A 290 -7.21 14.70 -15.72
C GLU A 290 -7.74 13.78 -16.83
N LYS A 291 -7.23 13.94 -18.06
CA LYS A 291 -7.69 13.23 -19.26
C LYS A 291 -7.00 11.88 -19.50
N PHE A 292 -5.77 11.69 -18.98
CA PHE A 292 -4.89 10.53 -19.24
C PHE A 292 -4.21 10.00 -17.97
N SER A 293 -5.01 9.85 -16.90
CA SER A 293 -4.53 9.36 -15.61
C SER A 293 -3.87 7.98 -15.68
N THR A 294 -4.29 7.15 -16.63
CA THR A 294 -3.77 5.80 -16.88
C THR A 294 -2.30 5.84 -17.31
N GLN A 295 -1.94 6.67 -18.28
CA GLN A 295 -0.57 6.80 -18.79
C GLN A 295 0.39 7.33 -17.74
N ARG A 296 -0.09 8.22 -16.86
CA ARG A 296 0.65 8.68 -15.70
C ARG A 296 0.92 7.55 -14.70
N GLN A 297 -0.06 6.68 -14.47
CA GLN A 297 0.11 5.50 -13.62
C GLN A 297 1.13 4.50 -14.19
N MET A 298 1.20 4.37 -15.52
CA MET A 298 2.17 3.51 -16.20
C MET A 298 3.61 3.93 -15.97
N ALA A 299 3.93 5.23 -16.11
CA ALA A 299 5.27 5.75 -15.84
C ALA A 299 5.70 5.45 -14.40
N LYS A 300 4.75 5.51 -13.46
CA LYS A 300 4.95 5.09 -12.07
C LYS A 300 5.20 3.59 -11.96
N ALA A 301 4.42 2.75 -12.65
CA ALA A 301 4.54 1.30 -12.61
C ALA A 301 5.90 0.81 -13.19
N VAL A 302 6.38 1.45 -14.25
CA VAL A 302 7.71 1.16 -14.83
C VAL A 302 8.82 1.44 -13.81
N THR A 303 8.83 2.61 -13.19
CA THR A 303 9.86 3.01 -12.21
C THR A 303 9.90 2.03 -11.04
N PHE A 304 8.75 1.73 -10.43
CA PHE A 304 8.69 0.77 -9.33
C PHE A 304 9.02 -0.66 -9.77
N GLY A 305 8.57 -1.07 -10.96
CA GLY A 305 8.88 -2.38 -11.52
C GLY A 305 10.38 -2.60 -11.66
N ILE A 306 11.09 -1.63 -12.23
CA ILE A 306 12.57 -1.67 -12.39
C ILE A 306 13.26 -1.75 -11.03
N MET A 307 12.86 -0.90 -10.09
CA MET A 307 13.45 -0.89 -8.74
C MET A 307 13.29 -2.21 -8.00
N TYR A 308 12.14 -2.87 -8.16
CA TYR A 308 11.87 -4.17 -7.53
C TYR A 308 12.38 -5.36 -8.34
N GLY A 309 13.20 -5.11 -9.37
CA GLY A 309 13.82 -6.15 -10.18
C GLY A 309 12.85 -6.91 -11.06
N ALA A 310 11.74 -6.29 -11.47
CA ALA A 310 10.87 -6.86 -12.49
C ALA A 310 11.63 -6.94 -13.82
N GLY A 311 11.56 -8.10 -14.47
CA GLY A 311 12.13 -8.28 -15.81
C GLY A 311 11.24 -7.66 -16.91
N PRO A 312 11.77 -7.58 -18.15
CA PRO A 312 11.07 -6.95 -19.28
C PRO A 312 9.66 -7.49 -19.51
N LYS A 313 9.47 -8.80 -19.35
CA LYS A 313 8.18 -9.46 -19.51
C LYS A 313 7.13 -8.88 -18.55
N LYS A 314 7.47 -8.77 -17.25
CA LYS A 314 6.52 -8.29 -16.24
C LYS A 314 6.23 -6.79 -16.41
N ILE A 315 7.22 -5.99 -16.80
CA ILE A 315 7.02 -4.57 -17.10
C ILE A 315 6.13 -4.42 -18.34
N SER A 316 6.40 -5.18 -19.41
CA SER A 316 5.56 -5.21 -20.62
C SER A 316 4.10 -5.55 -20.29
N GLU A 317 3.88 -6.63 -19.55
CA GLU A 317 2.52 -7.06 -19.12
C GLU A 317 1.82 -6.01 -18.27
N GLN A 318 2.52 -5.42 -17.30
CA GLN A 318 1.95 -4.40 -16.41
C GLN A 318 1.60 -3.11 -17.16
N VAL A 319 2.52 -2.62 -17.98
CA VAL A 319 2.33 -1.42 -18.78
C VAL A 319 1.19 -1.62 -19.78
N THR A 320 1.16 -2.73 -20.51
CA THR A 320 0.06 -3.06 -21.42
C THR A 320 -1.28 -3.11 -20.71
N LYS A 321 -1.32 -3.71 -19.50
CA LYS A 321 -2.55 -3.80 -18.69
C LYS A 321 -3.03 -2.42 -18.20
N ASP A 322 -2.11 -1.58 -17.75
CA ASP A 322 -2.44 -0.28 -17.15
C ASP A 322 -2.81 0.78 -18.21
N SER A 323 -2.29 0.65 -19.44
CA SER A 323 -2.54 1.58 -20.55
C SER A 323 -3.66 1.16 -21.49
N GLY A 324 -3.93 -0.15 -21.58
CA GLY A 324 -4.73 -0.70 -22.67
C GLY A 324 -3.99 -0.73 -24.03
N GLU A 325 -2.75 -0.21 -24.11
CA GLU A 325 -1.92 -0.23 -25.30
C GLU A 325 -0.80 -1.27 -25.19
N TYR A 326 -0.54 -1.99 -26.29
CA TYR A 326 0.49 -3.02 -26.28
C TYR A 326 1.89 -2.42 -26.14
N PHE A 327 2.52 -2.71 -25.01
CA PHE A 327 3.92 -2.35 -24.71
C PHE A 327 4.80 -3.59 -24.81
N SER A 328 5.62 -3.68 -25.85
CA SER A 328 6.40 -4.88 -26.16
C SER A 328 7.52 -5.14 -25.14
N MET A 329 7.92 -6.42 -25.02
CA MET A 329 9.09 -6.81 -24.20
C MET A 329 10.38 -6.12 -24.67
N ARG A 330 10.50 -5.78 -25.97
CA ARG A 330 11.65 -5.06 -26.52
C ARG A 330 11.70 -3.64 -25.96
N GLN A 331 10.60 -2.90 -26.02
CA GLN A 331 10.48 -1.56 -25.42
C GLN A 331 10.78 -1.59 -23.92
N ALA A 332 10.22 -2.57 -23.19
CA ALA A 332 10.52 -2.73 -21.78
C ALA A 332 12.02 -2.99 -21.52
N SER A 333 12.69 -3.76 -22.37
CA SER A 333 14.14 -4.03 -22.25
C SER A 333 14.98 -2.79 -22.51
N GLU A 334 14.61 -1.99 -23.50
CA GLU A 334 15.28 -0.72 -23.83
C GLU A 334 15.15 0.27 -22.66
N VAL A 335 13.95 0.47 -22.12
CA VAL A 335 13.72 1.33 -20.97
C VAL A 335 14.50 0.88 -19.73
N ILE A 336 14.58 -0.43 -19.44
CA ILE A 336 15.36 -0.96 -18.32
C ILE A 336 16.86 -0.67 -18.53
N LYS A 337 17.35 -0.85 -19.75
CA LYS A 337 18.76 -0.59 -20.08
C LYS A 337 19.10 0.88 -19.89
N ASP A 338 18.33 1.78 -20.45
CA ASP A 338 18.54 3.22 -20.35
C ASP A 338 18.48 3.70 -18.90
N TYR A 339 17.53 3.16 -18.11
CA TYR A 339 17.42 3.42 -16.68
C TYR A 339 18.70 3.05 -15.91
N PHE A 340 19.26 1.87 -16.16
CA PHE A 340 20.48 1.42 -15.49
C PHE A 340 21.77 2.02 -16.06
N GLU A 341 21.75 2.55 -17.26
CA GLU A 341 22.84 3.36 -17.80
C GLU A 341 22.95 4.71 -17.08
N GLN A 342 21.82 5.28 -16.64
CA GLN A 342 21.79 6.51 -15.85
C GLN A 342 22.08 6.26 -14.35
N PHE A 343 21.53 5.18 -13.80
CA PHE A 343 21.62 4.85 -12.37
C PHE A 343 22.53 3.66 -12.11
N HIS A 344 23.85 3.81 -12.42
CA HIS A 344 24.77 2.67 -12.27
C HIS A 344 25.02 2.31 -10.81
N GLY A 345 24.92 3.26 -9.86
CA GLY A 345 25.01 3.00 -8.42
C GLY A 345 23.92 2.06 -7.97
N LEU A 346 22.68 2.34 -8.38
CA LEU A 346 21.53 1.47 -8.09
C LEU A 346 21.70 0.08 -8.71
N LYS A 347 22.14 0.01 -9.99
CA LYS A 347 22.41 -1.26 -10.65
C LYS A 347 23.44 -2.09 -9.88
N LYS A 348 24.57 -1.49 -9.54
CA LYS A 348 25.63 -2.15 -8.80
C LYS A 348 25.13 -2.65 -7.44
N TRP A 349 24.42 -1.81 -6.70
CA TRP A 349 23.85 -2.16 -5.39
C TRP A 349 22.88 -3.34 -5.52
N LEU A 350 21.99 -3.35 -6.50
CA LEU A 350 21.08 -4.46 -6.76
C LEU A 350 21.83 -5.76 -7.05
N ASP A 351 22.86 -5.71 -7.90
CA ASP A 351 23.62 -6.90 -8.32
C ASP A 351 24.47 -7.45 -7.16
N ASP A 352 25.08 -6.58 -6.34
CA ASP A 352 25.83 -6.98 -5.15
C ASP A 352 24.94 -7.65 -4.09
N ASN A 353 23.76 -7.08 -3.83
CA ASN A 353 22.81 -7.67 -2.88
C ASN A 353 22.20 -8.97 -3.40
N LYS A 354 21.94 -9.11 -4.71
CA LYS A 354 21.50 -10.38 -5.31
C LYS A 354 22.52 -11.48 -5.08
N ARG A 355 23.81 -11.21 -5.34
CA ARG A 355 24.90 -12.16 -5.09
C ARG A 355 24.98 -12.53 -3.62
N PHE A 356 24.98 -11.53 -2.73
CA PHE A 356 25.00 -11.79 -1.30
C PHE A 356 23.85 -12.70 -0.84
N ILE A 357 22.62 -12.45 -1.32
CA ILE A 357 21.46 -13.28 -1.00
C ILE A 357 21.64 -14.70 -1.51
N GLN A 358 22.10 -14.87 -2.76
CA GLN A 358 22.31 -16.18 -3.37
C GLN A 358 23.38 -17.00 -2.65
N ASP A 359 24.44 -16.34 -2.17
CA ASP A 359 25.55 -17.01 -1.51
C ASP A 359 25.21 -17.37 -0.03
N ASN A 360 24.38 -16.58 0.64
CA ASN A 360 24.20 -16.66 2.08
C ASN A 360 22.80 -17.13 2.53
N GLY A 361 21.77 -17.02 1.71
CA GLY A 361 20.37 -17.37 2.08
C GLY A 361 19.74 -16.43 3.10
N PHE A 362 20.28 -15.24 3.30
CA PHE A 362 19.72 -14.20 4.16
C PHE A 362 20.24 -12.82 3.78
N ILE A 363 19.58 -11.77 4.32
CA ILE A 363 20.06 -10.40 4.23
C ILE A 363 19.68 -9.61 5.48
N TYR A 364 20.42 -8.52 5.75
CA TYR A 364 20.12 -7.57 6.83
C TYR A 364 19.65 -6.23 6.25
N SER A 365 18.63 -5.63 6.87
CA SER A 365 18.26 -4.23 6.60
C SER A 365 19.30 -3.28 7.22
N HIS A 366 19.23 -2.00 6.86
CA HIS A 366 20.07 -0.94 7.45
C HIS A 366 19.97 -0.92 8.98
N PHE A 367 18.78 -1.02 9.54
CA PHE A 367 18.55 -1.03 10.98
C PHE A 367 18.86 -2.39 11.67
N GLY A 368 19.31 -3.39 10.92
CA GLY A 368 19.76 -4.67 11.49
C GLY A 368 18.72 -5.80 11.49
N ARG A 369 17.52 -5.60 10.93
CA ARG A 369 16.55 -6.71 10.77
C ARG A 369 17.09 -7.77 9.85
N LYS A 370 17.04 -9.04 10.27
CA LYS A 370 17.49 -10.19 9.46
C LYS A 370 16.32 -10.86 8.77
N ARG A 371 16.36 -10.94 7.44
CA ARG A 371 15.46 -11.79 6.66
C ARG A 371 16.16 -13.04 6.19
N ARG A 372 15.61 -14.20 6.52
CA ARG A 372 16.05 -15.50 6.02
C ARG A 372 15.34 -15.82 4.70
N LEU A 373 16.09 -16.37 3.76
CA LEU A 373 15.67 -16.60 2.38
C LEU A 373 16.11 -18.02 1.94
N PRO A 374 15.60 -19.07 2.58
CA PRO A 374 16.09 -20.45 2.37
C PRO A 374 15.80 -20.94 0.95
N ASN A 375 14.76 -20.42 0.29
CA ASN A 375 14.36 -20.89 -1.03
C ASN A 375 15.27 -20.38 -2.17
N VAL A 376 16.28 -19.56 -1.88
CA VAL A 376 17.29 -19.18 -2.90
C VAL A 376 18.11 -20.38 -3.37
N PHE A 377 18.15 -21.44 -2.57
CA PHE A 377 18.84 -22.71 -2.89
C PHE A 377 17.93 -23.76 -3.55
N SER A 378 16.70 -23.36 -3.92
CA SER A 378 15.77 -24.25 -4.62
C SER A 378 16.27 -24.62 -6.02
N GLU A 379 16.09 -25.88 -6.41
CA GLU A 379 16.35 -26.34 -7.79
C GLU A 379 15.41 -25.66 -8.81
N ASP A 380 14.20 -25.28 -8.38
CA ASP A 380 13.30 -24.48 -9.19
C ASP A 380 13.80 -23.03 -9.29
N LYS A 381 14.29 -22.67 -10.48
CA LYS A 381 14.81 -21.34 -10.78
C LYS A 381 13.76 -20.23 -10.61
N GLY A 382 12.47 -20.53 -10.77
CA GLY A 382 11.38 -19.59 -10.55
C GLY A 382 11.23 -19.24 -9.07
N ILE A 383 11.25 -20.25 -8.21
CA ILE A 383 11.20 -20.11 -6.75
C ILE A 383 12.45 -19.38 -6.26
N ALA A 384 13.64 -19.79 -6.68
CA ALA A 384 14.90 -19.13 -6.29
C ALA A 384 14.93 -17.65 -6.70
N SER A 385 14.55 -17.34 -7.93
CA SER A 385 14.49 -15.95 -8.42
C SER A 385 13.43 -15.10 -7.70
N HIS A 386 12.29 -15.69 -7.33
CA HIS A 386 11.27 -15.00 -6.54
C HIS A 386 11.81 -14.63 -5.14
N GLU A 387 12.50 -15.56 -4.50
CA GLU A 387 13.08 -15.37 -3.17
C GLU A 387 14.15 -14.27 -3.17
N VAL A 388 15.02 -14.24 -4.20
CA VAL A 388 16.03 -13.18 -4.37
C VAL A 388 15.36 -11.81 -4.50
N ARG A 389 14.35 -11.67 -5.38
CA ARG A 389 13.59 -10.41 -5.50
C ARG A 389 12.92 -10.01 -4.18
N SER A 390 12.38 -10.98 -3.46
CA SER A 390 11.76 -10.77 -2.16
C SER A 390 12.77 -10.23 -1.13
N GLY A 391 14.02 -10.68 -1.18
CA GLY A 391 15.11 -10.16 -0.36
C GLY A 391 15.51 -8.72 -0.70
N ILE A 392 15.55 -8.38 -1.98
CA ILE A 392 15.82 -6.98 -2.41
C ILE A 392 14.70 -6.05 -1.95
N ASN A 393 13.44 -6.43 -2.17
CA ASN A 393 12.28 -5.64 -1.75
C ASN A 393 12.28 -5.40 -0.23
N PHE A 394 12.69 -6.42 0.54
CA PHE A 394 12.81 -6.30 1.98
C PHE A 394 13.73 -5.15 2.41
N LEU A 395 14.84 -4.92 1.71
CA LEU A 395 15.80 -3.88 2.08
C LEU A 395 15.14 -2.50 2.13
N VAL A 396 14.44 -2.12 1.07
CA VAL A 396 13.82 -0.78 0.98
C VAL A 396 12.53 -0.68 1.78
N GLN A 397 11.68 -1.71 1.76
CA GLN A 397 10.41 -1.73 2.49
C GLN A 397 10.62 -1.74 4.01
N SER A 398 11.61 -2.49 4.49
CA SER A 398 11.93 -2.55 5.92
C SER A 398 12.41 -1.19 6.43
N ILE A 399 13.26 -0.51 5.67
CA ILE A 399 13.78 0.81 6.09
C ILE A 399 12.67 1.85 6.10
N ALA A 400 11.86 1.95 5.04
CA ALA A 400 10.74 2.88 5.00
C ALA A 400 9.77 2.66 6.17
N SER A 401 9.50 1.39 6.49
CA SER A 401 8.66 1.02 7.64
C SER A 401 9.29 1.39 8.98
N ASP A 402 10.60 1.14 9.15
CA ASP A 402 11.30 1.46 10.39
C ASP A 402 11.43 2.98 10.60
N VAL A 403 11.71 3.76 9.56
CA VAL A 403 11.72 5.22 9.62
C VAL A 403 10.35 5.75 10.08
N ASN A 404 9.27 5.24 9.48
CA ASN A 404 7.91 5.63 9.87
C ASN A 404 7.59 5.26 11.33
N LEU A 405 7.90 4.02 11.73
CA LEU A 405 7.64 3.51 13.07
C LEU A 405 8.45 4.27 14.14
N ILE A 406 9.76 4.42 13.92
CA ILE A 406 10.64 5.12 14.88
C ILE A 406 10.22 6.58 15.01
N GLY A 407 9.94 7.24 13.88
CA GLY A 407 9.49 8.64 13.88
C GLY A 407 8.16 8.81 14.60
N ALA A 408 7.18 7.91 14.40
CA ALA A 408 5.90 7.93 15.11
C ALA A 408 6.06 7.69 16.62
N VAL A 409 6.93 6.74 17.02
CA VAL A 409 7.26 6.49 18.44
C VAL A 409 7.87 7.73 19.08
N GLN A 410 8.83 8.36 18.44
CA GLN A 410 9.48 9.56 18.97
C GLN A 410 8.51 10.75 19.05
N ALA A 411 7.68 10.95 18.04
CA ALA A 411 6.66 12.00 18.05
C ALA A 411 5.66 11.78 19.19
N HIS A 412 5.18 10.55 19.37
CA HIS A 412 4.29 10.18 20.47
C HIS A 412 4.92 10.49 21.83
N ASN A 413 6.16 10.08 22.07
CA ASN A 413 6.86 10.35 23.33
C ASN A 413 7.01 11.85 23.59
N LYS A 414 7.42 12.65 22.58
CA LYS A 414 7.52 14.11 22.72
C LYS A 414 6.18 14.78 23.02
N ILE A 415 5.10 14.30 22.42
CA ILE A 415 3.74 14.78 22.69
C ILE A 415 3.34 14.47 24.14
N GLN A 416 3.64 13.25 24.62
CA GLN A 416 3.37 12.84 26.01
C GLN A 416 4.18 13.69 27.00
N GLU A 417 5.48 13.84 26.81
CA GLU A 417 6.40 14.61 27.63
C GLU A 417 6.00 16.10 27.70
N ALA A 418 5.49 16.65 26.60
CA ALA A 418 5.01 18.03 26.54
C ALA A 418 3.61 18.24 27.16
N GLY A 419 2.94 17.16 27.62
CA GLY A 419 1.61 17.24 28.24
C GLY A 419 0.44 17.44 27.26
N TYR A 420 0.63 17.10 25.98
CA TYR A 420 -0.39 17.24 24.92
C TYR A 420 -1.08 15.92 24.55
N ALA A 421 -0.92 14.87 25.36
CA ALA A 421 -1.45 13.54 25.08
C ALA A 421 -2.96 13.49 24.79
N ASP A 422 -3.76 14.37 25.42
CA ASP A 422 -5.20 14.45 25.20
C ASP A 422 -5.61 15.28 23.98
N LYS A 423 -4.69 16.10 23.47
CA LYS A 423 -4.92 17.04 22.37
C LYS A 423 -4.38 16.57 21.02
N MET A 424 -3.31 15.76 21.04
CA MET A 424 -2.67 15.19 19.84
C MET A 424 -2.54 13.68 20.04
N ARG A 425 -3.45 12.90 19.47
CA ARG A 425 -3.54 11.44 19.68
C ARG A 425 -3.23 10.69 18.39
N ILE A 426 -2.05 10.09 18.29
CA ILE A 426 -1.81 9.10 17.25
C ILE A 426 -2.64 7.86 17.59
N PHE A 427 -3.47 7.39 16.67
CA PHE A 427 -4.37 6.25 16.91
C PHE A 427 -4.16 5.06 15.94
N ALA A 428 -3.44 5.26 14.85
CA ALA A 428 -3.13 4.15 13.92
C ALA A 428 -1.91 4.44 13.05
N LEU A 429 -1.23 3.37 12.66
CA LEU A 429 -0.31 3.35 11.53
C LEU A 429 -0.89 2.44 10.46
N VAL A 430 -1.09 2.97 9.25
CA VAL A 430 -1.70 2.26 8.13
C VAL A 430 -0.78 2.35 6.92
N HIS A 431 -0.15 1.22 6.55
CA HIS A 431 0.92 1.19 5.54
C HIS A 431 2.06 2.17 5.90
N ASP A 432 2.25 3.19 5.08
CA ASP A 432 3.28 4.21 5.25
C ASP A 432 2.70 5.52 5.86
N SER A 433 1.43 5.47 6.33
CA SER A 433 0.74 6.62 6.92
C SER A 433 0.71 6.55 8.45
N VAL A 434 0.84 7.71 9.11
CA VAL A 434 0.57 7.93 10.53
C VAL A 434 -0.72 8.71 10.67
N LEU A 435 -1.70 8.14 11.38
CA LEU A 435 -3.02 8.75 11.57
C LEU A 435 -3.17 9.27 12.99
N ALA A 436 -3.60 10.51 13.13
CA ALA A 436 -3.84 11.15 14.41
C ALA A 436 -5.15 11.93 14.45
N GLU A 437 -5.68 12.10 15.63
CA GLU A 437 -6.75 13.02 15.99
C GLU A 437 -6.13 14.18 16.77
N VAL A 438 -6.26 15.41 16.27
CA VAL A 438 -5.53 16.59 16.75
C VAL A 438 -6.48 17.75 16.95
N ASP A 439 -6.34 18.50 18.07
CA ASP A 439 -7.06 19.75 18.30
C ASP A 439 -6.74 20.75 17.18
N GLU A 440 -7.74 21.50 16.70
CA GLU A 440 -7.61 22.35 15.51
C GLU A 440 -6.49 23.42 15.66
N ASP A 441 -6.32 23.97 16.85
CA ASP A 441 -5.29 24.97 17.18
C ASP A 441 -3.87 24.40 17.28
N LEU A 442 -3.72 23.07 17.31
CA LEU A 442 -2.42 22.39 17.45
C LEU A 442 -1.96 21.64 16.19
N ILE A 443 -2.69 21.75 15.09
CA ILE A 443 -2.37 21.02 13.86
C ILE A 443 -0.95 21.32 13.35
N ASP A 444 -0.59 22.59 13.27
CA ASP A 444 0.76 23.00 12.81
C ASP A 444 1.86 22.50 13.74
N THR A 445 1.61 22.52 15.06
CA THR A 445 2.52 22.00 16.06
C THR A 445 2.70 20.49 15.91
N TYR A 446 1.62 19.74 15.71
CA TYR A 446 1.66 18.31 15.48
C TYR A 446 2.45 17.97 14.21
N GLN A 447 2.15 18.66 13.09
CA GLN A 447 2.86 18.46 11.83
C GLN A 447 4.36 18.71 11.98
N PHE A 448 4.75 19.79 12.69
CA PHE A 448 6.14 20.11 12.95
C PHE A 448 6.84 19.00 13.76
N ILE A 449 6.23 18.55 14.86
CA ILE A 449 6.79 17.49 15.72
C ILE A 449 6.96 16.20 14.92
N LEU A 450 5.91 15.74 14.23
CA LEU A 450 5.95 14.47 13.49
C LEU A 450 6.95 14.54 12.34
N ARG A 451 6.95 15.61 11.56
CA ARG A 451 7.91 15.83 10.46
C ARG A 451 9.34 15.81 10.97
N ALA A 452 9.65 16.53 12.04
CA ALA A 452 10.99 16.56 12.62
C ALA A 452 11.45 15.17 13.08
N CYS A 453 10.55 14.38 13.70
CA CYS A 453 10.89 13.02 14.12
C CYS A 453 11.06 12.04 12.96
N ILE A 454 10.25 12.15 11.90
CA ILE A 454 10.38 11.29 10.70
C ILE A 454 11.66 11.63 9.93
N GLN A 455 11.98 12.90 9.79
CA GLN A 455 13.10 13.42 8.99
C GLN A 455 14.45 13.41 9.73
N GLU A 456 14.46 12.99 10.98
CA GLU A 456 15.70 12.85 11.74
C GLU A 456 16.68 11.92 10.99
N ASP A 457 17.94 12.35 10.86
CA ASP A 457 18.96 11.56 10.19
C ASP A 457 19.35 10.34 11.03
N ARG A 458 19.10 9.17 10.47
CA ARG A 458 19.44 7.85 11.05
C ARG A 458 20.39 7.08 10.14
N GLY A 459 21.24 7.79 9.38
CA GLY A 459 22.11 7.21 8.36
C GLY A 459 21.38 6.86 7.06
N ILE A 460 20.13 7.32 6.90
CA ILE A 460 19.33 7.22 5.69
C ILE A 460 18.81 8.62 5.34
N SER A 461 19.72 9.47 4.87
CA SER A 461 19.37 10.83 4.46
C SER A 461 20.14 11.24 3.21
N ILE A 462 19.50 12.06 2.39
CA ILE A 462 20.13 12.78 1.29
C ILE A 462 20.48 14.18 1.81
N PRO A 463 21.73 14.64 1.68
CA PRO A 463 22.12 15.97 2.16
C PRO A 463 21.21 17.07 1.64
N ASN A 464 20.69 17.91 2.54
CA ASN A 464 19.76 19.00 2.26
C ASN A 464 18.43 18.60 1.59
N CYS A 465 18.09 17.30 1.59
CA CYS A 465 16.85 16.80 1.03
C CYS A 465 16.29 15.68 1.93
N PRO A 466 15.61 16.01 3.03
CA PRO A 466 15.02 15.00 3.91
C PRO A 466 13.89 14.24 3.21
N ILE A 467 13.54 13.06 3.75
CA ILE A 467 12.44 12.24 3.24
C ILE A 467 11.12 13.06 3.23
N GLY A 468 10.35 12.95 2.16
CA GLY A 468 9.11 13.68 2.00
C GLY A 468 8.02 13.20 2.97
N CYS A 469 7.29 14.17 3.57
CA CYS A 469 6.15 13.94 4.45
C CYS A 469 5.00 14.83 3.99
N ASP A 470 3.98 14.23 3.38
CA ASP A 470 2.76 14.92 2.96
C ASP A 470 1.68 14.77 4.04
N PHE A 471 0.88 15.81 4.26
CA PHE A 471 -0.16 15.83 5.27
C PHE A 471 -1.52 16.11 4.65
N ASP A 472 -2.47 15.23 4.90
CA ASP A 472 -3.89 15.45 4.64
C ASP A 472 -4.61 15.77 5.96
N ILE A 473 -5.49 16.79 5.96
CA ILE A 473 -6.23 17.26 7.14
C ILE A 473 -7.71 17.35 6.79
N GLY A 474 -8.57 16.84 7.66
CA GLY A 474 -10.03 16.89 7.46
C GLY A 474 -10.82 16.50 8.70
N ASP A 475 -12.13 16.64 8.64
CA ASP A 475 -13.03 16.20 9.70
C ASP A 475 -13.07 14.68 9.82
N ASP A 476 -12.82 13.99 8.74
CA ASP A 476 -12.76 12.54 8.64
C ASP A 476 -11.62 12.07 7.73
N TYR A 477 -11.36 10.75 7.73
CA TYR A 477 -10.26 10.14 6.98
C TYR A 477 -10.50 10.09 5.46
N SER A 478 -11.68 10.52 4.97
CA SER A 478 -11.93 10.66 3.53
C SER A 478 -11.42 11.99 2.96
N PHE A 479 -11.10 12.97 3.84
CA PHE A 479 -10.64 14.31 3.47
C PHE A 479 -11.56 14.98 2.44
N GLY A 480 -12.88 15.03 2.77
CA GLY A 480 -13.92 15.66 1.95
C GLY A 480 -14.42 14.81 0.76
N LYS A 481 -13.83 13.62 0.52
CA LYS A 481 -14.29 12.76 -0.60
C LYS A 481 -15.63 12.08 -0.31
N PHE A 482 -15.97 11.89 0.98
CA PHE A 482 -17.28 11.36 1.37
C PHE A 482 -18.37 12.36 1.04
N GLU A 483 -18.24 13.61 1.50
CA GLU A 483 -19.20 14.68 1.29
C GLU A 483 -19.38 14.99 -0.21
N LYS A 484 -18.30 15.01 -0.97
CA LYS A 484 -18.35 15.22 -2.43
C LYS A 484 -19.16 14.16 -3.18
N LYS A 485 -19.19 12.92 -2.65
CA LYS A 485 -19.83 11.79 -3.34
C LYS A 485 -21.21 11.43 -2.78
N TYR A 486 -21.44 11.64 -1.50
CA TYR A 486 -22.61 11.13 -0.76
C TYR A 486 -23.28 12.20 0.12
N GLY A 487 -22.72 13.42 0.24
CA GLY A 487 -23.27 14.57 0.98
C GLY A 487 -24.36 15.33 0.27
#